data_b68e4f7520918d6138bc7d0470c9dc89
#
_entry.id   b68e4f7520918d6138bc7d0470c9dc89
#
_cell.length_a   1.000
_cell.length_b   1.000
_cell.length_c   1.000
_cell.angle_alpha   90.00
_cell.angle_beta   90.00
_cell.angle_gamma   90.00
#
_symmetry.space_group_name_H-M   'P 1'
#
loop_
_entity.id
_entity.type
_entity.pdbx_description
1 polymer ?
#
loop_
_entity_poly.entity_id
_entity_poly.type
_entity_poly.pdbx_seq_one_letter_code
_entity_poly.pdbx_strand_id
1 'polypeptide(L)'
;NKNFAYAGAKFGGIGLTQSFALELAPYGIKCNSICPGNYLDGPLWSDPVRGLFVQYLNAGKVPGAKTVEDVRRYYESKVPLGRGCLPEDIAKALFYIVEQKYETGQAVPVTGGQTMLN
;
A
#
# COMPACT_ATOMS: atom_id res chain seq x y z
N ASN A 1 16.96 1.68 -5.86
CA ASN A 1 16.25 1.95 -4.63
C ASN A 1 17.17 1.75 -3.42
N LYS A 2 17.31 2.77 -2.61
CA LYS A 2 18.22 2.75 -1.47
C LYS A 2 17.58 2.21 -0.20
N ASN A 3 16.32 1.79 -0.27
CA ASN A 3 15.58 1.39 0.91
C ASN A 3 15.52 -0.15 1.07
N PHE A 4 16.69 -0.77 1.11
CA PHE A 4 16.77 -2.23 1.18
C PHE A 4 16.21 -2.80 2.51
N ALA A 5 16.35 -2.07 3.61
CA ALA A 5 15.81 -2.50 4.89
C ALA A 5 14.28 -2.54 4.87
N TYR A 6 13.66 -1.53 4.28
CA TYR A 6 12.20 -1.49 4.09
C TYR A 6 11.74 -2.63 3.19
N ALA A 7 12.41 -2.83 2.05
CA ALA A 7 12.08 -3.91 1.13
C ALA A 7 12.21 -5.28 1.82
N GLY A 8 13.29 -5.50 2.56
CA GLY A 8 13.50 -6.73 3.32
C GLY A 8 12.39 -6.98 4.33
N ALA A 9 11.97 -5.93 5.06
CA ALA A 9 10.88 -6.04 6.03
C ALA A 9 9.54 -6.39 5.35
N LYS A 10 9.26 -5.78 4.20
CA LYS A 10 8.02 -6.05 3.45
C LYS A 10 7.97 -7.49 2.92
N PHE A 11 9.05 -7.95 2.29
CA PHE A 11 9.12 -9.34 1.81
C PHE A 11 9.14 -10.33 2.96
N GLY A 12 9.81 -10.00 4.06
CA GLY A 12 9.79 -10.80 5.28
C GLY A 12 8.39 -10.97 5.84
N GLY A 13 7.58 -9.90 5.81
CA GLY A 13 6.18 -9.95 6.25
C GLY A 13 5.33 -10.90 5.40
N ILE A 14 5.54 -10.94 4.09
CA ILE A 14 4.85 -11.88 3.20
C ILE A 14 5.27 -13.31 3.53
N GLY A 15 6.58 -13.55 3.72
CA GLY A 15 7.10 -14.87 4.09
C GLY A 15 6.54 -15.36 5.43
N LEU A 16 6.45 -14.47 6.42
CA LEU A 16 5.85 -14.80 7.71
C LEU A 16 4.37 -15.15 7.57
N THR A 17 3.64 -14.42 6.75
CA THR A 17 2.23 -14.73 6.47
C THR A 17 2.07 -16.16 5.97
N GLN A 18 2.90 -16.57 5.01
CA GLN A 18 2.87 -17.92 4.45
C GLN A 18 3.24 -18.97 5.50
N SER A 19 4.28 -18.73 6.29
CA SER A 19 4.71 -19.65 7.34
C SER A 19 3.63 -19.86 8.38
N PHE A 20 3.03 -18.78 8.87
CA PHE A 20 1.94 -18.88 9.85
C PHE A 20 0.72 -19.57 9.25
N ALA A 21 0.42 -19.30 7.98
CA ALA A 21 -0.71 -19.96 7.32
C ALA A 21 -0.53 -21.47 7.29
N LEU A 22 0.67 -21.94 6.95
CA LEU A 22 0.96 -23.37 6.92
C LEU A 22 0.89 -24.00 8.31
N GLU A 23 1.43 -23.33 9.31
CA GLU A 23 1.40 -23.85 10.69
C GLU A 23 -0.01 -23.87 11.28
N LEU A 24 -0.84 -22.90 10.95
CA LEU A 24 -2.15 -22.73 11.55
C LEU A 24 -3.27 -23.43 10.78
N ALA A 25 -3.02 -23.83 9.52
CA ALA A 25 -4.02 -24.51 8.69
C ALA A 25 -4.60 -25.77 9.32
N PRO A 26 -3.79 -26.64 9.99
CA PRO A 26 -4.34 -27.83 10.66
C PRO A 26 -5.37 -27.52 11.75
N TYR A 27 -5.34 -26.31 12.29
CA TYR A 27 -6.27 -25.87 13.32
C TYR A 27 -7.48 -25.13 12.75
N GLY A 28 -7.61 -25.06 11.42
CA GLY A 28 -8.69 -24.33 10.77
C GLY A 28 -8.55 -22.81 10.84
N ILE A 29 -7.34 -22.30 11.10
CA ILE A 29 -7.06 -20.87 11.20
C ILE A 29 -6.43 -20.39 9.91
N LYS A 30 -7.00 -19.33 9.32
CA LYS A 30 -6.47 -18.67 8.14
C LYS A 30 -5.54 -17.53 8.56
N CYS A 31 -4.50 -17.31 7.75
CA CYS A 31 -3.59 -16.19 7.92
C CYS A 31 -3.30 -15.57 6.57
N ASN A 32 -3.74 -14.35 6.37
CA ASN A 32 -3.54 -13.60 5.14
C ASN A 32 -3.05 -12.19 5.48
N SER A 33 -2.48 -11.50 4.50
CA SER A 33 -2.10 -10.10 4.67
C SER A 33 -2.71 -9.26 3.56
N ILE A 34 -2.87 -7.98 3.83
CA ILE A 34 -3.33 -6.99 2.84
C ILE A 34 -2.16 -6.08 2.52
N CYS A 35 -1.93 -5.86 1.22
CA CYS A 35 -0.86 -5.00 0.73
C CYS A 35 -1.50 -3.77 0.07
N PRO A 36 -1.75 -2.68 0.83
CA PRO A 36 -2.41 -1.51 0.30
C PRO A 36 -1.48 -0.67 -0.58
N GLY A 37 -2.07 0.07 -1.52
CA GLY A 37 -1.40 1.17 -2.18
C GLY A 37 -1.24 2.36 -1.25
N ASN A 38 -0.73 3.47 -1.80
CA ASN A 38 -0.49 4.67 -1.01
C ASN A 38 -1.78 5.32 -0.54
N TYR A 39 -1.89 5.56 0.75
CA TYR A 39 -2.97 6.33 1.34
C TYR A 39 -2.63 7.81 1.27
N LEU A 40 -2.91 8.44 0.13
CA LEU A 40 -2.51 9.82 -0.15
C LEU A 40 -3.22 10.85 0.75
N ASP A 41 -4.40 10.54 1.26
CA ASP A 41 -5.12 11.40 2.19
C ASP A 41 -4.61 11.27 3.63
N GLY A 42 -3.76 10.28 3.91
CA GLY A 42 -3.21 10.08 5.24
C GLY A 42 -2.10 11.06 5.59
N PRO A 43 -1.78 11.21 6.89
CA PRO A 43 -0.82 12.23 7.35
C PRO A 43 0.59 12.03 6.79
N LEU A 44 1.01 10.83 6.47
CA LEU A 44 2.32 10.60 5.86
C LEU A 44 2.49 11.44 4.58
N TRP A 45 1.46 11.55 3.77
CA TRP A 45 1.48 12.31 2.52
C TRP A 45 0.96 13.73 2.68
N SER A 46 -0.13 13.90 3.44
CA SER A 46 -0.96 15.11 3.41
C SER A 46 -0.71 16.06 4.58
N ASP A 47 0.13 15.70 5.57
CA ASP A 47 0.40 16.64 6.66
C ASP A 47 0.96 17.96 6.10
N PRO A 48 0.38 19.12 6.49
CA PRO A 48 0.79 20.42 5.92
C PRO A 48 2.23 20.83 6.19
N VAL A 49 2.86 20.23 7.21
CA VAL A 49 4.23 20.58 7.60
C VAL A 49 5.21 19.45 7.27
N ARG A 50 4.86 18.22 7.61
CA ARG A 50 5.77 17.06 7.53
C ARG A 50 5.40 16.07 6.44
N GLY A 51 4.29 16.27 5.73
CA GLY A 51 3.83 15.36 4.71
C GLY A 51 4.78 15.24 3.53
N LEU A 52 4.74 14.10 2.86
CA LEU A 52 5.60 13.86 1.71
C LEU A 52 5.31 14.82 0.55
N PHE A 53 4.07 15.25 0.38
CA PHE A 53 3.74 16.23 -0.66
C PHE A 53 4.52 17.54 -0.45
N VAL A 54 4.58 18.02 0.78
CA VAL A 54 5.33 19.22 1.11
C VAL A 54 6.83 18.99 0.94
N GLN A 55 7.33 17.87 1.43
CA GLN A 55 8.75 17.54 1.31
C GLN A 55 9.20 17.46 -0.15
N TYR A 56 8.42 16.82 -0.98
CA TYR A 56 8.76 16.64 -2.40
C TYR A 56 8.61 17.93 -3.19
N LEU A 57 7.66 18.78 -2.83
CA LEU A 57 7.56 20.11 -3.40
C LEU A 57 8.82 20.94 -3.10
N ASN A 58 9.23 20.98 -1.84
CA ASN A 58 10.42 21.74 -1.42
C ASN A 58 11.72 21.17 -1.99
N ALA A 59 11.79 19.86 -2.18
CA ALA A 59 12.97 19.21 -2.75
C ALA A 59 13.02 19.25 -4.29
N GLY A 60 12.00 19.79 -4.93
CA GLY A 60 11.95 19.86 -6.40
C GLY A 60 11.85 18.50 -7.08
N LYS A 61 11.31 17.49 -6.41
CA LYS A 61 11.23 16.12 -6.97
C LYS A 61 10.25 15.98 -8.13
N VAL A 62 9.27 16.88 -8.20
CA VAL A 62 8.28 16.87 -9.28
C VAL A 62 8.54 18.08 -10.18
N PRO A 63 9.10 17.87 -11.38
CA PRO A 63 9.43 18.99 -12.27
C PRO A 63 8.19 19.80 -12.63
N GLY A 64 8.30 21.13 -12.50
CA GLY A 64 7.23 22.05 -12.82
C GLY A 64 6.15 22.20 -11.74
N ALA A 65 6.18 21.44 -10.67
CA ALA A 65 5.23 21.57 -9.57
C ALA A 65 5.48 22.87 -8.80
N LYS A 66 4.42 23.65 -8.59
CA LYS A 66 4.47 24.93 -7.87
C LYS A 66 3.70 24.85 -6.55
N THR A 67 2.79 23.91 -6.40
CA THR A 67 1.93 23.74 -5.24
C THR A 67 1.91 22.28 -4.79
N VAL A 68 1.45 22.07 -3.55
CA VAL A 68 1.23 20.74 -3.01
C VAL A 68 0.22 19.95 -3.88
N GLU A 69 -0.80 20.63 -4.40
CA GLU A 69 -1.78 20.01 -5.29
C GLU A 69 -1.15 19.47 -6.58
N ASP A 70 -0.17 20.19 -7.14
CA ASP A 70 0.55 19.74 -8.32
C ASP A 70 1.33 18.44 -8.02
N VAL A 71 1.96 18.36 -6.85
CA VAL A 71 2.67 17.16 -6.41
C VAL A 71 1.69 16.00 -6.23
N ARG A 72 0.55 16.25 -5.60
CA ARG A 72 -0.49 15.23 -5.41
C ARG A 72 -0.98 14.68 -6.74
N ARG A 73 -1.30 15.54 -7.68
CA ARG A 73 -1.75 15.11 -9.02
C ARG A 73 -0.72 14.26 -9.74
N TYR A 74 0.55 14.58 -9.59
CA TYR A 74 1.62 13.79 -10.16
C TYR A 74 1.62 12.35 -9.62
N TYR A 75 1.48 12.20 -8.30
CA TYR A 75 1.45 10.87 -7.68
C TYR A 75 0.16 10.12 -7.99
N GLU A 76 -0.97 10.80 -8.05
CA GLU A 76 -2.23 10.20 -8.49
C GLU A 76 -2.15 9.70 -9.93
N SER A 77 -1.45 10.43 -10.81
CA SER A 77 -1.30 10.04 -12.21
C SER A 77 -0.49 8.75 -12.40
N LYS A 78 0.30 8.38 -11.42
CA LYS A 78 1.07 7.12 -11.46
C LYS A 78 0.23 5.90 -11.10
N VAL A 79 -0.95 6.08 -10.60
CA VAL A 79 -1.87 5.00 -10.26
C VAL A 79 -2.85 4.84 -11.42
N PRO A 80 -2.95 3.65 -12.06
CA PRO A 80 -3.87 3.46 -13.18
C PRO A 80 -5.31 3.89 -12.90
N LEU A 81 -5.83 3.66 -11.67
CA LEU A 81 -7.17 4.10 -11.31
C LEU A 81 -7.24 5.56 -10.88
N GLY A 82 -6.13 6.29 -10.89
CA GLY A 82 -6.10 7.75 -10.79
C GLY A 82 -6.31 8.33 -9.40
N ARG A 83 -6.21 7.52 -8.36
CA ARG A 83 -6.36 7.99 -6.98
C ARG A 83 -5.56 7.12 -6.01
N GLY A 84 -5.35 7.62 -4.81
CA GLY A 84 -4.76 6.84 -3.72
C GLY A 84 -5.74 5.81 -3.15
N CYS A 85 -5.20 4.92 -2.33
CA CYS A 85 -5.99 3.94 -1.59
C CYS A 85 -6.77 4.63 -0.47
N LEU A 86 -8.00 4.19 -0.23
CA LEU A 86 -8.86 4.72 0.83
C LEU A 86 -9.16 3.63 1.86
N PRO A 87 -9.55 4.02 3.09
CA PRO A 87 -9.93 3.02 4.10
C PRO A 87 -11.02 2.05 3.64
N GLU A 88 -11.98 2.51 2.85
CA GLU A 88 -13.05 1.65 2.31
C GLU A 88 -12.50 0.56 1.39
N ASP A 89 -11.44 0.85 0.65
CA ASP A 89 -10.81 -0.12 -0.24
C ASP A 89 -10.21 -1.27 0.58
N ILE A 90 -9.58 -0.92 1.69
CA ILE A 90 -8.98 -1.91 2.61
C ILE A 90 -10.05 -2.67 3.36
N ALA A 91 -11.13 -2.00 3.78
CA ALA A 91 -12.25 -2.66 4.45
C ALA A 91 -12.88 -3.75 3.57
N LYS A 92 -13.05 -3.49 2.28
CA LYS A 92 -13.58 -4.47 1.34
C LYS A 92 -12.66 -5.69 1.19
N ALA A 93 -11.35 -5.47 1.15
CA ALA A 93 -10.38 -6.55 1.12
C ALA A 93 -10.43 -7.37 2.41
N LEU A 94 -10.54 -6.70 3.55
CA LEU A 94 -10.63 -7.35 4.85
C LEU A 94 -11.89 -8.23 4.94
N PHE A 95 -13.04 -7.71 4.53
CA PHE A 95 -14.28 -8.47 4.52
C PHE A 95 -14.19 -9.68 3.59
N TYR A 96 -13.60 -9.52 2.42
CA TYR A 96 -13.36 -10.65 1.52
C TYR A 96 -12.52 -11.73 2.20
N ILE A 97 -11.42 -11.35 2.84
CA ILE A 97 -10.51 -12.29 3.51
C ILE A 97 -11.23 -13.02 4.65
N VAL A 98 -12.04 -12.30 5.43
CA VAL A 98 -12.77 -12.88 6.55
C VAL A 98 -13.85 -13.86 6.06
N GLU A 99 -14.58 -13.50 5.02
CA GLU A 99 -15.70 -14.29 4.52
C GLU A 99 -15.26 -15.46 3.65
N GLN A 100 -14.14 -15.34 2.95
CA GLN A 100 -13.63 -16.38 2.06
C GLN A 100 -13.04 -17.52 2.88
N LYS A 101 -13.66 -18.70 2.80
CA LYS A 101 -13.26 -19.86 3.59
C LYS A 101 -12.14 -20.68 2.96
N TYR A 102 -11.84 -20.41 1.70
CA TYR A 102 -10.89 -21.21 0.92
C TYR A 102 -9.65 -20.39 0.55
N GLU A 103 -9.23 -19.46 1.42
CA GLU A 103 -8.05 -18.60 1.16
C GLU A 103 -7.21 -18.44 2.41
N THR A 104 -5.95 -18.86 2.32
CA THR A 104 -4.96 -18.63 3.39
C THR A 104 -3.56 -18.51 2.78
N GLY A 105 -2.67 -17.82 3.48
CA GLY A 105 -1.28 -17.67 3.05
C GLY A 105 -1.09 -16.65 1.95
N GLN A 106 -2.06 -15.81 1.68
CA GLN A 106 -2.02 -14.86 0.56
C GLN A 106 -1.73 -13.44 1.01
N ALA A 107 -0.95 -12.73 0.19
CA ALA A 107 -0.77 -11.29 0.29
C ALA A 107 -1.69 -10.66 -0.76
N VAL A 108 -2.77 -10.03 -0.30
CA VAL A 108 -3.82 -9.50 -1.17
C VAL A 108 -3.53 -8.04 -1.50
N PRO A 109 -3.18 -7.71 -2.75
CA PRO A 109 -2.87 -6.34 -3.13
C PRO A 109 -4.14 -5.53 -3.38
N VAL A 110 -4.14 -4.27 -2.92
CA VAL A 110 -5.21 -3.30 -3.16
C VAL A 110 -4.53 -1.99 -3.55
N THR A 111 -4.17 -1.84 -4.82
CA THR A 111 -3.17 -0.85 -5.24
C THR A 111 -3.62 0.06 -6.40
N GLY A 112 -4.86 -0.09 -6.87
CA GLY A 112 -5.32 0.68 -8.01
C GLY A 112 -4.59 0.36 -9.32
N GLY A 113 -3.89 -0.77 -9.37
CA GLY A 113 -3.10 -1.19 -10.52
C GLY A 113 -1.64 -0.76 -10.50
N GLN A 114 -1.22 -0.01 -9.49
CA GLN A 114 0.13 0.54 -9.44
C GLN A 114 1.21 -0.53 -9.51
N THR A 115 1.00 -1.69 -8.90
CA THR A 115 1.97 -2.78 -8.90
C THR A 115 2.13 -3.46 -10.25
N MET A 116 1.19 -3.29 -11.16
CA MET A 116 1.28 -3.90 -12.49
C MET A 116 2.25 -3.18 -13.41
N LEU A 117 2.64 -1.97 -13.05
CA LEU A 117 3.47 -1.10 -13.89
C LEU A 117 4.95 -1.07 -13.47
N ASN A 118 5.32 -1.89 -12.56
CA ASN A 118 6.70 -1.93 -12.07
C ASN A 118 7.56 -2.90 -12.87
#